data_696f659182287126e76857a0f16b8c24
#
_entry.id   696f659182287126e76857a0f16b8c24
#
_cell.length_a   1.000
_cell.length_b   1.000
_cell.length_c   1.000
_cell.angle_alpha   90.00
_cell.angle_beta   90.00
_cell.angle_gamma   90.00
#
_symmetry.space_group_name_H-M   'P 1'
#
loop_
_entity.id
_entity.type
_entity.pdbx_description
1 polymer ?
#
loop_
_entity_poly.entity_id
_entity_poly.type
_entity_poly.pdbx_seq_one_letter_code
_entity_poly.pdbx_strand_id
1 'polypeptide(L)'
;MVKHIVMWKFKDFAEEKSREENIVYIKSQVESLPNIIKEIKFIEVGTNINSDTSYDAVLYSEFETLEDLEIYQNHPAHKKYRNTWERYVTAGWSEII
;
A
#
# COMPACT_ATOMS: atom_id res chain seq x y z
N MET A 1 -14.16 -3.25 13.82
CA MET A 1 -13.15 -3.58 12.81
C MET A 1 -12.21 -2.39 12.62
N VAL A 2 -10.93 -2.67 12.48
CA VAL A 2 -9.91 -1.65 12.31
C VAL A 2 -9.63 -1.46 10.83
N LYS A 3 -9.57 -0.21 10.38
CA LYS A 3 -9.29 0.14 9.00
C LYS A 3 -7.96 0.88 8.93
N HIS A 4 -7.14 0.53 7.95
CA HIS A 4 -5.85 1.15 7.72
C HIS A 4 -5.84 1.71 6.30
N ILE A 5 -5.58 3.00 6.18
CA ILE A 5 -5.61 3.72 4.91
C ILE A 5 -4.23 4.33 4.67
N VAL A 6 -3.66 4.06 3.52
CA VAL A 6 -2.37 4.64 3.11
C VAL A 6 -2.57 5.32 1.77
N MET A 7 -2.06 6.53 1.65
CA MET A 7 -2.07 7.26 0.38
C MET A 7 -0.65 7.52 -0.06
N TRP A 8 -0.36 7.30 -1.34
CA TRP A 8 0.97 7.48 -1.89
C TRP A 8 0.97 8.44 -3.06
N LYS A 9 2.04 9.23 -3.13
CA LYS A 9 2.39 9.98 -4.32
C LYS A 9 3.64 9.35 -4.92
N PHE A 10 3.56 8.95 -6.18
CA PHE A 10 4.63 8.25 -6.87
C PHE A 10 5.55 9.22 -7.61
N LYS A 11 6.81 8.82 -7.76
CA LYS A 11 7.74 9.50 -8.65
C LYS A 11 7.28 9.33 -10.11
N ASP A 12 7.55 10.31 -10.94
CA ASP A 12 7.21 10.21 -12.37
C ASP A 12 7.91 9.05 -13.04
N PHE A 13 9.13 8.76 -12.60
CA PHE A 13 9.97 7.69 -13.13
C PHE A 13 10.85 7.16 -12.00
N ALA A 14 10.86 5.85 -11.82
CA ALA A 14 11.69 5.19 -10.82
C ALA A 14 11.96 3.74 -11.23
N GLU A 15 13.15 3.25 -10.89
CA GLU A 15 13.56 1.87 -11.17
C GLU A 15 13.34 1.51 -12.64
N GLU A 16 13.65 2.47 -13.53
CA GLU A 16 13.58 2.32 -14.98
C GLU A 16 12.16 2.11 -15.51
N LYS A 17 11.13 2.54 -14.75
CA LYS A 17 9.72 2.40 -15.14
C LYS A 17 8.95 3.68 -14.88
N SER A 18 7.85 3.84 -15.61
CA SER A 18 6.95 4.97 -15.44
C SER A 18 6.16 4.86 -14.15
N ARG A 19 5.53 5.98 -13.77
CA ARG A 19 4.62 6.02 -12.61
C ARG A 19 3.54 4.96 -12.73
N GLU A 20 2.88 4.87 -13.87
CA GLU A 20 1.77 3.95 -14.10
C GLU A 20 2.21 2.50 -13.95
N GLU A 21 3.36 2.16 -14.48
CA GLU A 21 3.91 0.81 -14.34
C GLU A 21 4.23 0.48 -12.88
N ASN A 22 4.77 1.45 -12.16
CA ASN A 22 5.12 1.26 -10.75
C ASN A 22 3.88 1.13 -9.87
N ILE A 23 2.81 1.86 -10.16
CA ILE A 23 1.54 1.73 -9.44
C ILE A 23 0.96 0.33 -9.63
N VAL A 24 0.94 -0.17 -10.87
CA VAL A 24 0.44 -1.53 -11.16
C VAL A 24 1.28 -2.58 -10.44
N TYR A 25 2.59 -2.41 -10.41
CA TYR A 25 3.49 -3.35 -9.75
C TYR A 25 3.23 -3.40 -8.24
N ILE A 26 3.15 -2.23 -7.59
CA ILE A 26 2.90 -2.17 -6.15
C ILE A 26 1.51 -2.69 -5.81
N LYS A 27 0.50 -2.36 -6.62
CA LYS A 27 -0.85 -2.90 -6.44
C LYS A 27 -0.84 -4.42 -6.44
N SER A 28 -0.14 -5.04 -7.38
CA SER A 28 -0.07 -6.51 -7.46
C SER A 28 0.61 -7.11 -6.23
N GLN A 29 1.68 -6.48 -5.74
CA GLN A 29 2.38 -6.94 -4.53
C GLN A 29 1.49 -6.84 -3.30
N VAL A 30 0.85 -5.69 -3.11
CA VAL A 30 0.00 -5.45 -1.94
C VAL A 30 -1.18 -6.41 -1.92
N GLU A 31 -1.85 -6.57 -3.06
CA GLU A 31 -3.04 -7.42 -3.14
C GLU A 31 -2.72 -8.90 -3.04
N SER A 32 -1.46 -9.29 -3.14
CA SER A 32 -1.02 -10.67 -2.90
C SER A 32 -0.75 -10.97 -1.42
N LEU A 33 -0.61 -9.95 -0.58
CA LEU A 33 -0.26 -10.13 0.84
C LEU A 33 -1.24 -11.01 1.63
N PRO A 34 -2.56 -11.01 1.37
CA PRO A 34 -3.46 -11.92 2.10
C PRO A 34 -3.11 -13.40 1.95
N ASN A 35 -2.42 -13.77 0.89
CA ASN A 35 -1.95 -15.14 0.68
C ASN A 35 -0.84 -15.54 1.64
N ILE A 36 -0.18 -14.55 2.26
CA ILE A 36 0.96 -14.75 3.15
C ILE A 36 0.60 -14.37 4.58
N ILE A 37 -0.16 -13.28 4.75
CA ILE A 37 -0.51 -12.71 6.06
C ILE A 37 -2.00 -12.94 6.31
N LYS A 38 -2.31 -13.95 7.11
CA LYS A 38 -3.70 -14.37 7.36
C LYS A 38 -4.52 -13.36 8.15
N GLU A 39 -3.88 -12.45 8.87
CA GLU A 39 -4.55 -11.43 9.68
C GLU A 39 -5.25 -10.37 8.83
N ILE A 40 -4.92 -10.27 7.56
CA ILE A 40 -5.58 -9.32 6.66
C ILE A 40 -6.97 -9.82 6.32
N LYS A 41 -8.00 -9.08 6.70
CA LYS A 41 -9.39 -9.40 6.35
C LYS A 41 -9.72 -8.98 4.93
N PHE A 42 -9.26 -7.79 4.55
CA PHE A 42 -9.48 -7.24 3.22
C PHE A 42 -8.37 -6.25 2.91
N ILE A 43 -7.90 -6.24 1.68
CA ILE A 43 -6.92 -5.26 1.23
C ILE A 43 -7.11 -4.98 -0.26
N GLU A 44 -7.00 -3.72 -0.61
CA GLU A 44 -7.20 -3.28 -1.98
C GLU A 44 -6.39 -2.01 -2.23
N VAL A 45 -5.86 -1.87 -3.43
CA VAL A 45 -5.21 -0.63 -3.87
C VAL A 45 -6.03 -0.02 -4.99
N GLY A 46 -6.51 1.22 -4.74
CA GLY A 46 -7.17 2.02 -5.75
C GLY A 46 -6.20 2.99 -6.39
N THR A 47 -6.36 3.21 -7.68
CA THR A 47 -5.59 4.22 -8.38
C THR A 47 -6.41 5.49 -8.54
N ASN A 48 -5.75 6.64 -8.45
CA ASN A 48 -6.42 7.92 -8.58
C ASN A 48 -6.70 8.22 -10.06
N ILE A 49 -7.96 8.43 -10.39
CA ILE A 49 -8.37 8.83 -11.73
C ILE A 49 -8.68 10.34 -11.81
N ASN A 50 -8.55 11.05 -10.70
CA ASN A 50 -8.80 12.49 -10.63
C ASN A 50 -7.47 13.24 -10.61
N SER A 51 -7.14 13.91 -11.70
CA SER A 51 -5.87 14.63 -11.85
C SER A 51 -5.75 15.84 -10.91
N ASP A 52 -6.83 16.26 -10.28
CA ASP A 52 -6.83 17.42 -9.39
C ASP A 52 -6.35 17.11 -7.97
N THR A 53 -6.12 15.84 -7.64
CA THR A 53 -5.66 15.44 -6.31
C THR A 53 -4.15 15.22 -6.27
N SER A 54 -3.59 15.30 -5.05
CA SER A 54 -2.15 15.20 -4.84
C SER A 54 -1.63 13.76 -4.78
N TYR A 55 -2.52 12.77 -4.60
CA TYR A 55 -2.12 11.38 -4.40
C TYR A 55 -2.49 10.52 -5.59
N ASP A 56 -1.63 9.55 -5.90
CA ASP A 56 -1.75 8.69 -7.08
C ASP A 56 -2.42 7.36 -6.79
N ALA A 57 -2.28 6.85 -5.56
CA ALA A 57 -2.82 5.56 -5.17
C ALA A 57 -3.21 5.56 -3.70
N VAL A 58 -4.22 4.77 -3.38
CA VAL A 58 -4.73 4.58 -2.02
C VAL A 58 -4.76 3.09 -1.71
N LEU A 59 -4.15 2.70 -0.59
CA LEU A 59 -4.28 1.37 -0.04
C LEU A 59 -5.35 1.41 1.05
N TYR A 60 -6.36 0.54 0.93
CA TYR A 60 -7.38 0.37 1.95
C TYR A 60 -7.32 -1.06 2.47
N SER A 61 -7.27 -1.23 3.79
CA SER A 61 -7.23 -2.56 4.39
C SER A 61 -8.05 -2.62 5.67
N GLU A 62 -8.52 -3.82 6.00
CA GLU A 62 -9.34 -4.09 7.18
C GLU A 62 -8.73 -5.21 7.99
N PHE A 63 -8.77 -5.04 9.31
CA PHE A 63 -8.28 -6.00 10.28
C PHE A 63 -9.33 -6.16 11.37
N GLU A 64 -9.42 -7.34 11.96
CA GLU A 64 -10.39 -7.58 13.01
C GLU A 64 -10.07 -6.79 14.28
N THR A 65 -8.80 -6.70 14.64
CA THR A 65 -8.32 -6.02 15.84
C THR A 65 -7.09 -5.18 15.54
N LEU A 66 -6.75 -4.27 16.45
CA LEU A 66 -5.52 -3.50 16.36
C LEU A 66 -4.29 -4.40 16.46
N GLU A 67 -4.39 -5.47 17.24
CA GLU A 67 -3.31 -6.46 17.35
C GLU A 67 -3.01 -7.09 15.98
N ASP A 68 -4.05 -7.46 15.24
CA ASP A 68 -3.89 -8.03 13.90
C ASP A 68 -3.21 -7.04 12.96
N LEU A 69 -3.54 -5.76 13.04
CA LEU A 69 -2.88 -4.72 12.27
C LEU A 69 -1.40 -4.65 12.62
N GLU A 70 -1.05 -4.73 13.91
CA GLU A 70 0.34 -4.71 14.35
C GLU A 70 1.11 -5.92 13.83
N ILE A 71 0.49 -7.10 13.83
CA ILE A 71 1.08 -8.31 13.27
C ILE A 71 1.41 -8.10 11.79
N TYR A 72 0.47 -7.53 11.04
CA TYR A 72 0.67 -7.19 9.64
C TYR A 72 1.84 -6.21 9.44
N GLN A 73 1.84 -5.12 10.20
CA GLN A 73 2.87 -4.09 10.07
C GLN A 73 4.27 -4.60 10.38
N ASN A 74 4.38 -5.56 11.29
CA ASN A 74 5.67 -6.13 11.71
C ASN A 74 6.01 -7.42 10.96
N HIS A 75 5.13 -7.90 10.09
CA HIS A 75 5.37 -9.13 9.33
C HIS A 75 6.54 -8.95 8.37
N PRO A 76 7.46 -9.94 8.29
CA PRO A 76 8.62 -9.84 7.40
C PRO A 76 8.27 -9.56 5.94
N ALA A 77 7.19 -10.15 5.44
CA ALA A 77 6.74 -9.93 4.06
C ALA A 77 6.35 -8.47 3.82
N HIS A 78 5.61 -7.87 4.76
CA HIS A 78 5.22 -6.47 4.66
C HIS A 78 6.45 -5.54 4.73
N LYS A 79 7.37 -5.80 5.67
CA LYS A 79 8.57 -4.99 5.82
C LYS A 79 9.43 -5.01 4.57
N LYS A 80 9.56 -6.18 3.95
CA LYS A 80 10.30 -6.35 2.71
C LYS A 80 9.73 -5.48 1.60
N TYR A 81 8.42 -5.53 1.41
CA TYR A 81 7.75 -4.74 0.37
C TYR A 81 7.81 -3.25 0.69
N ARG A 82 7.58 -2.87 1.94
CA ARG A 82 7.63 -1.46 2.35
C ARG A 82 8.99 -0.83 2.04
N ASN A 83 10.08 -1.53 2.31
CA ASN A 83 11.42 -1.05 2.00
C ASN A 83 11.62 -0.85 0.49
N THR A 84 11.01 -1.70 -0.31
CA THR A 84 11.04 -1.58 -1.77
C THR A 84 10.22 -0.37 -2.23
N TRP A 85 9.02 -0.19 -1.67
CA TRP A 85 8.11 0.89 -2.10
C TRP A 85 8.69 2.28 -1.90
N GLU A 86 9.57 2.47 -0.93
CA GLU A 86 10.22 3.75 -0.69
C GLU A 86 10.99 4.28 -1.91
N ARG A 87 11.40 3.40 -2.79
CA ARG A 87 12.12 3.78 -4.01
C ARG A 87 11.21 4.37 -5.06
N TYR A 88 9.91 4.14 -4.96
CA TYR A 88 8.93 4.51 -5.98
C TYR A 88 8.12 5.75 -5.62
N VAL A 89 8.08 6.12 -4.33
CA VAL A 89 7.18 7.16 -3.85
C VAL A 89 7.94 8.39 -3.39
N THR A 90 7.31 9.57 -3.55
CA THR A 90 7.85 10.85 -3.06
C THR A 90 7.22 11.25 -1.73
N ALA A 91 6.01 10.78 -1.46
CA ALA A 91 5.30 11.10 -0.22
C ALA A 91 4.29 10.01 0.08
N GLY A 92 4.06 9.80 1.36
CA GLY A 92 3.04 8.87 1.83
C GLY A 92 2.37 9.42 3.07
N TRP A 93 1.14 8.97 3.31
CA TRP A 93 0.35 9.35 4.47
C TRP A 93 -0.52 8.17 4.88
N SER A 94 -0.69 7.97 6.19
CA SER A 94 -1.47 6.83 6.66
C SER A 94 -2.35 7.22 7.85
N GLU A 95 -3.49 6.54 7.95
CA GLU A 95 -4.46 6.67 9.04
C GLU A 95 -4.92 5.30 9.49
N ILE A 96 -5.20 5.18 10.78
CA ILE A 96 -5.85 4.01 11.38
C ILE A 96 -7.17 4.48 11.96
N ILE A 97 -8.24 3.84 11.57
CA ILE A 97 -9.59 4.20 12.00
C ILE A 97 -10.28 3.03 12.66
#